data_b73aa38c21a21d34f06c82ab0e44d30c
#
_entry.id   b73aa38c21a21d34f06c82ab0e44d30c
#
_cell.length_a   1.000
_cell.length_b   1.000
_cell.length_c   1.000
_cell.angle_alpha   90.00
_cell.angle_beta   90.00
_cell.angle_gamma   90.00
#
_symmetry.space_group_name_H-M   'P 1'
#
loop_
_entity.id
_entity.type
_entity.pdbx_description
1 polymer ?
#
loop_
_entity_poly.entity_id
_entity_poly.type
_entity_poly.pdbx_seq_one_letter_code
_entity_poly.pdbx_strand_id
1 'polypeptide(L)'
;DVRMIRSYYGSRGYADARVTPEMRDVSPGVVSISYKVVEGTLYRVGKVNIQGNTVTKDKVIRREIPMRPGDYYSSVDEETTKSRLQNLRYFNQVQVSGSRSSQPGYRDVNVLVSEAKTGQVSFGAGFSSVDSIVGYLLLEQTNFDIANPKHFFRGGGQRFSMRLQLGNERRDLRLSLVEPWFMGRKLSLGGEVFYRDLLFLSDEYDQSNAG
;
A
#
# COMPACT_ATOMS: atom_id res chain seq x y z
N ASP A 1 2.70 25.24 -14.55
CA ASP A 1 4.10 25.43 -15.01
C ASP A 1 5.08 25.60 -13.84
N VAL A 2 4.87 26.52 -12.87
CA VAL A 2 5.76 26.70 -11.69
C VAL A 2 5.97 25.39 -10.93
N ARG A 3 4.90 24.59 -10.70
CA ARG A 3 5.03 23.31 -10.01
C ARG A 3 5.87 22.30 -10.80
N MET A 4 5.71 22.26 -12.12
CA MET A 4 6.49 21.35 -12.98
C MET A 4 7.98 21.71 -12.94
N ILE A 5 8.32 22.99 -13.07
CA ILE A 5 9.70 23.46 -12.99
C ILE A 5 10.29 23.13 -11.61
N ARG A 6 9.56 23.41 -10.53
CA ARG A 6 10.02 23.08 -9.17
C ARG A 6 10.21 21.58 -8.99
N SER A 7 9.30 20.74 -9.50
CA SER A 7 9.43 19.27 -9.44
C SER A 7 10.64 18.80 -10.26
N TYR A 8 10.91 19.41 -11.41
CA TYR A 8 12.08 19.10 -12.23
C TYR A 8 13.38 19.32 -11.47
N TYR A 9 13.56 20.46 -10.81
CA TYR A 9 14.72 20.74 -9.98
C TYR A 9 14.73 19.88 -8.70
N GLY A 10 13.57 19.77 -8.04
CA GLY A 10 13.41 18.99 -6.82
C GLY A 10 13.71 17.50 -6.98
N SER A 11 13.47 16.91 -8.15
CA SER A 11 13.83 15.52 -8.45
C SER A 11 15.32 15.30 -8.73
N ARG A 12 16.11 16.37 -8.85
CA ARG A 12 17.53 16.35 -9.18
C ARG A 12 18.44 16.80 -8.04
N GLY A 13 17.93 16.88 -6.84
CA GLY A 13 18.70 17.25 -5.65
C GLY A 13 18.53 18.69 -5.20
N TYR A 14 17.86 19.53 -5.97
CA TYR A 14 17.64 20.93 -5.64
C TYR A 14 16.34 21.14 -4.87
N ALA A 15 16.29 20.60 -3.66
CA ALA A 15 15.06 20.62 -2.83
C ALA A 15 14.62 22.04 -2.44
N ASP A 16 15.54 23.00 -2.42
CA ASP A 16 15.27 24.40 -2.04
C ASP A 16 15.04 25.30 -3.26
N ALA A 17 14.91 24.73 -4.47
CA ALA A 17 14.69 25.48 -5.69
C ALA A 17 13.44 26.37 -5.61
N ARG A 18 13.63 27.65 -5.95
CA ARG A 18 12.56 28.65 -5.99
C ARG A 18 12.29 29.06 -7.42
N VAL A 19 11.05 29.06 -7.81
CA VAL A 19 10.59 29.45 -9.15
C VAL A 19 9.60 30.58 -8.99
N THR A 20 9.94 31.74 -9.54
CA THR A 20 9.10 32.95 -9.52
C THR A 20 8.69 33.29 -10.95
N PRO A 21 7.38 33.32 -11.27
CA PRO A 21 6.90 33.78 -12.56
C PRO A 21 6.97 35.32 -12.62
N GLU A 22 7.49 35.84 -13.70
CA GLU A 22 7.49 37.26 -14.02
C GLU A 22 6.59 37.47 -15.26
N MET A 23 5.57 38.28 -15.13
CA MET A 23 4.61 38.58 -16.20
C MET A 23 4.89 39.98 -16.75
N ARG A 24 4.90 40.12 -18.06
CA ARG A 24 5.05 41.38 -18.74
C ARG A 24 4.03 41.51 -19.87
N ASP A 25 3.23 42.57 -19.84
CA ASP A 25 2.35 42.90 -20.93
C ASP A 25 3.16 43.34 -22.16
N VAL A 26 2.96 42.68 -23.29
CA VAL A 26 3.68 42.94 -24.55
C VAL A 26 2.82 43.78 -25.48
N SER A 27 1.51 43.44 -25.56
CA SER A 27 0.51 44.16 -26.36
C SER A 27 -0.88 43.87 -25.81
N PRO A 28 -1.93 44.60 -26.23
CA PRO A 28 -3.29 44.31 -25.79
C PRO A 28 -3.70 42.88 -25.99
N GLY A 29 -3.97 42.14 -24.89
CA GLY A 29 -4.33 40.72 -24.89
C GLY A 29 -3.16 39.72 -25.01
N VAL A 30 -1.90 40.17 -25.02
CA VAL A 30 -0.71 39.31 -25.08
C VAL A 30 0.20 39.57 -23.89
N VAL A 31 0.39 38.53 -23.07
CA VAL A 31 1.25 38.52 -21.88
C VAL A 31 2.43 37.58 -22.11
N SER A 32 3.65 38.09 -21.92
CA SER A 32 4.86 37.25 -21.86
C SER A 32 5.09 36.79 -20.43
N ILE A 33 5.34 35.51 -20.24
CA ILE A 33 5.65 34.93 -18.93
C ILE A 33 7.05 34.38 -18.96
N SER A 34 7.92 34.91 -18.10
CA SER A 34 9.25 34.37 -17.85
C SER A 34 9.34 33.78 -16.46
N TYR A 35 10.15 32.74 -16.29
CA TYR A 35 10.34 32.07 -15.01
C TYR A 35 11.74 32.27 -14.51
N LYS A 36 11.92 32.98 -13.40
CA LYS A 36 13.18 33.11 -12.71
C LYS A 36 13.38 31.93 -11.77
N VAL A 37 14.45 31.17 -11.93
CA VAL A 37 14.78 30.01 -11.11
C VAL A 37 16.04 30.30 -10.29
N VAL A 38 15.91 30.04 -8.98
CA VAL A 38 17.05 30.02 -8.04
C VAL A 38 17.17 28.59 -7.55
N GLU A 39 18.19 27.87 -8.00
CA GLU A 39 18.34 26.42 -7.78
C GLU A 39 18.59 26.07 -6.30
N GLY A 40 19.40 26.87 -5.60
CA GLY A 40 19.80 26.61 -4.23
C GLY A 40 20.92 25.55 -4.15
N THR A 41 20.96 24.81 -3.04
CA THR A 41 22.01 23.82 -2.77
C THR A 41 21.61 22.46 -3.35
N LEU A 42 22.58 21.77 -3.95
CA LEU A 42 22.43 20.38 -4.38
C LEU A 42 22.57 19.45 -3.16
N TYR A 43 21.52 18.67 -2.88
CA TYR A 43 21.50 17.75 -1.75
C TYR A 43 21.56 16.29 -2.20
N ARG A 44 22.25 15.49 -1.38
CA ARG A 44 22.17 14.02 -1.40
C ARG A 44 21.40 13.50 -0.21
N VAL A 45 20.86 12.29 -0.33
CA VAL A 45 20.20 11.60 0.76
C VAL A 45 21.24 11.17 1.81
N GLY A 46 21.05 11.60 3.04
CA GLY A 46 21.82 11.16 4.18
C GLY A 46 21.24 9.87 4.76
N LYS A 47 20.66 9.96 5.96
CA LYS A 47 20.01 8.82 6.63
C LYS A 47 18.53 8.75 6.26
N VAL A 48 17.98 7.54 6.28
CA VAL A 48 16.55 7.29 6.20
C VAL A 48 16.08 6.79 7.57
N ASN A 49 15.40 7.65 8.30
CA ASN A 49 14.90 7.40 9.64
C ASN A 49 13.42 7.03 9.57
N ILE A 50 13.04 5.89 10.15
CA ILE A 50 11.66 5.42 10.22
C ILE A 50 11.25 5.37 11.68
N GLN A 51 10.09 5.91 12.02
CA GLN A 51 9.57 6.01 13.38
C GLN A 51 8.06 5.74 13.43
N GLY A 52 7.58 5.21 14.57
CA GLY A 52 6.15 4.96 14.80
C GLY A 52 5.67 3.58 14.35
N ASN A 53 6.52 2.79 13.72
CA ASN A 53 6.23 1.44 13.25
C ASN A 53 6.43 0.40 14.37
N THR A 54 5.51 0.35 15.31
CA THR A 54 5.56 -0.57 16.47
C THR A 54 5.22 -2.02 16.11
N VAL A 55 4.45 -2.23 15.06
CA VAL A 55 3.99 -3.54 14.56
C VAL A 55 4.62 -3.86 13.20
N THR A 56 4.53 -2.92 12.26
CA THR A 56 5.03 -3.10 10.90
C THR A 56 6.56 -3.13 10.89
N LYS A 57 7.14 -4.19 10.33
CA LYS A 57 8.59 -4.34 10.21
C LYS A 57 9.20 -3.22 9.36
N ASP A 58 10.36 -2.72 9.76
CA ASP A 58 11.11 -1.66 9.07
C ASP A 58 11.28 -1.94 7.57
N LYS A 59 11.61 -3.19 7.21
CA LYS A 59 11.76 -3.63 5.82
C LYS A 59 10.51 -3.39 4.96
N VAL A 60 9.30 -3.44 5.55
CA VAL A 60 8.02 -3.25 4.83
C VAL A 60 7.85 -1.78 4.44
N ILE A 61 8.27 -0.86 5.30
CA ILE A 61 8.25 0.58 5.02
C ILE A 61 9.40 0.94 4.08
N ARG A 62 10.59 0.46 4.36
CA ARG A 62 11.82 0.80 3.62
C ARG A 62 11.75 0.44 2.14
N ARG A 63 11.08 -0.66 1.78
CA ARG A 63 10.90 -1.08 0.38
C ARG A 63 10.02 -0.13 -0.46
N GLU A 64 9.21 0.71 0.21
CA GLU A 64 8.36 1.70 -0.45
C GLU A 64 9.07 3.04 -0.67
N ILE A 65 10.26 3.22 -0.09
CA ILE A 65 11.07 4.44 -0.21
C ILE A 65 12.02 4.28 -1.40
N PRO A 66 11.85 5.06 -2.48
CA PRO A 66 12.71 4.96 -3.65
C PRO A 66 14.11 5.55 -3.42
N MET A 67 14.25 6.48 -2.47
CA MET A 67 15.51 7.13 -2.14
C MET A 67 16.41 6.25 -1.26
N ARG A 68 17.70 6.16 -1.61
CA ARG A 68 18.71 5.45 -0.82
C ARG A 68 19.79 6.42 -0.33
N PRO A 69 20.44 6.15 0.79
CA PRO A 69 21.60 6.93 1.23
C PRO A 69 22.64 7.07 0.11
N GLY A 70 23.05 8.33 -0.18
CA GLY A 70 23.98 8.67 -1.26
C GLY A 70 23.34 9.08 -2.59
N ASP A 71 22.09 8.73 -2.86
CA ASP A 71 21.35 9.20 -4.05
C ASP A 71 21.15 10.72 -4.01
N TYR A 72 20.80 11.35 -5.14
CA TYR A 72 20.30 12.72 -5.13
C TYR A 72 18.98 12.79 -4.38
N TYR A 73 18.86 13.78 -3.49
CA TYR A 73 17.60 13.99 -2.78
C TYR A 73 16.50 14.40 -3.76
N SER A 74 15.32 13.81 -3.60
CA SER A 74 14.19 14.08 -4.49
C SER A 74 12.93 14.41 -3.67
N SER A 75 12.47 15.66 -3.80
CA SER A 75 11.19 16.06 -3.21
C SER A 75 9.98 15.37 -3.86
N VAL A 76 10.12 14.93 -5.10
CA VAL A 76 9.11 14.12 -5.80
C VAL A 76 9.04 12.72 -5.21
N ASP A 77 10.19 12.14 -4.88
CA ASP A 77 10.26 10.82 -4.24
C ASP A 77 9.81 10.84 -2.78
N GLU A 78 9.93 11.98 -2.10
CA GLU A 78 9.34 12.23 -0.79
C GLU A 78 7.81 12.08 -0.85
N GLU A 79 7.16 12.77 -1.79
CA GLU A 79 5.70 12.67 -1.99
C GLU A 79 5.28 11.29 -2.52
N THR A 80 6.09 10.69 -3.39
CA THR A 80 5.89 9.31 -3.87
C THR A 80 5.94 8.31 -2.71
N THR A 81 6.91 8.46 -1.80
CA THR A 81 7.03 7.63 -0.60
C THR A 81 5.78 7.73 0.25
N LYS A 82 5.33 8.96 0.52
CA LYS A 82 4.12 9.21 1.29
C LYS A 82 2.90 8.53 0.66
N SER A 83 2.70 8.72 -0.64
CA SER A 83 1.59 8.12 -1.38
C SER A 83 1.64 6.59 -1.36
N ARG A 84 2.82 5.98 -1.55
CA ARG A 84 2.99 4.52 -1.50
C ARG A 84 2.65 3.96 -0.13
N LEU A 85 3.15 4.59 0.95
CA LEU A 85 2.89 4.15 2.32
C LEU A 85 1.40 4.31 2.69
N GLN A 86 0.74 5.38 2.25
CA GLN A 86 -0.69 5.57 2.43
C GLN A 86 -1.50 4.49 1.70
N ASN A 87 -1.10 4.11 0.49
CA ASN A 87 -1.76 3.09 -0.31
C ASN A 87 -1.66 1.68 0.28
N LEU A 88 -0.68 1.40 1.14
CA LEU A 88 -0.61 0.15 1.89
C LEU A 88 -1.81 -0.03 2.84
N ARG A 89 -2.40 1.07 3.32
CA ARG A 89 -3.47 1.09 4.33
C ARG A 89 -3.08 0.42 5.66
N TYR A 90 -1.78 0.43 5.98
CA TYR A 90 -1.26 -0.06 7.25
C TYR A 90 -1.18 1.03 8.32
N PHE A 91 -1.34 2.28 7.89
CA PHE A 91 -1.14 3.46 8.72
C PHE A 91 -2.33 4.41 8.67
N ASN A 92 -2.71 4.96 9.82
CA ASN A 92 -3.69 6.04 9.93
C ASN A 92 -3.10 7.37 9.45
N GLN A 93 -1.81 7.59 9.76
CA GLN A 93 -1.08 8.78 9.36
C GLN A 93 0.29 8.39 8.81
N VAL A 94 0.70 9.11 7.77
CA VAL A 94 2.03 9.01 7.17
C VAL A 94 2.55 10.42 6.94
N GLN A 95 3.68 10.73 7.53
CA GLN A 95 4.41 11.96 7.30
C GLN A 95 5.81 11.62 6.79
N VAL A 96 6.16 12.21 5.65
CA VAL A 96 7.51 12.10 5.07
C VAL A 96 8.05 13.51 4.95
N SER A 97 9.28 13.72 5.40
CA SER A 97 9.90 15.04 5.38
C SER A 97 11.42 14.95 5.30
N GLY A 98 12.03 15.87 4.59
CA GLY A 98 13.47 16.05 4.60
C GLY A 98 13.93 16.99 5.70
N SER A 99 14.99 16.63 6.41
CA SER A 99 15.67 17.50 7.38
C SER A 99 17.14 17.67 7.05
N ARG A 100 17.76 18.71 7.58
CA ARG A 100 19.21 18.88 7.43
C ARG A 100 19.93 17.72 8.12
N SER A 101 20.88 17.14 7.41
CA SER A 101 21.81 16.17 7.99
C SER A 101 22.92 16.89 8.76
N SER A 102 23.61 16.16 9.63
CA SER A 102 24.85 16.63 10.26
C SER A 102 25.98 16.84 9.26
N GLN A 103 25.89 16.20 8.09
CA GLN A 103 26.87 16.31 7.03
C GLN A 103 26.44 17.39 6.02
N PRO A 104 27.29 18.40 5.71
CA PRO A 104 27.00 19.41 4.69
C PRO A 104 26.69 18.78 3.32
N GLY A 105 25.71 19.33 2.60
CA GLY A 105 25.27 18.79 1.30
C GLY A 105 24.41 17.54 1.36
N TYR A 106 24.06 17.06 2.57
CA TYR A 106 23.16 15.92 2.77
C TYR A 106 21.86 16.35 3.44
N ARG A 107 20.81 15.61 3.14
CA ARG A 107 19.48 15.76 3.70
C ARG A 107 18.95 14.41 4.16
N ASP A 108 18.52 14.33 5.42
CA ASP A 108 17.97 13.08 5.98
C ASP A 108 16.50 12.99 5.63
N VAL A 109 16.04 11.79 5.31
CA VAL A 109 14.63 11.47 5.05
C VAL A 109 14.02 10.91 6.33
N ASN A 110 13.03 11.61 6.89
CA ASN A 110 12.31 11.17 8.08
C ASN A 110 10.91 10.69 7.68
N VAL A 111 10.61 9.46 8.02
CA VAL A 111 9.30 8.82 7.82
C VAL A 111 8.69 8.56 9.18
N LEU A 112 7.63 9.28 9.50
CA LEU A 112 6.84 9.09 10.70
C LEU A 112 5.51 8.46 10.34
N VAL A 113 5.18 7.34 10.95
CA VAL A 113 3.93 6.61 10.70
C VAL A 113 3.17 6.38 12.00
N SER A 114 1.85 6.24 11.90
CA SER A 114 0.97 5.81 12.98
C SER A 114 0.22 4.57 12.53
N GLU A 115 0.38 3.46 13.24
CA GLU A 115 -0.19 2.17 12.88
C GLU A 115 -1.72 2.19 12.83
N ALA A 116 -2.31 1.50 11.85
CA ALA A 116 -3.74 1.28 11.71
C ALA A 116 -4.12 -0.15 12.09
N LYS A 117 -5.42 -0.38 12.27
CA LYS A 117 -5.97 -1.74 12.34
C LYS A 117 -6.01 -2.31 10.93
N THR A 118 -5.29 -3.40 10.70
CA THR A 118 -5.16 -4.05 9.37
C THR A 118 -5.96 -5.34 9.24
N GLY A 119 -6.57 -5.79 10.33
CA GLY A 119 -7.45 -6.96 10.37
C GLY A 119 -8.93 -6.56 10.28
N GLN A 120 -9.69 -7.31 9.49
CA GLN A 120 -11.13 -7.15 9.35
C GLN A 120 -11.82 -8.51 9.49
N VAL A 121 -12.95 -8.51 10.20
CA VAL A 121 -13.86 -9.66 10.31
C VAL A 121 -15.22 -9.23 9.77
N SER A 122 -15.75 -9.97 8.82
CA SER A 122 -17.08 -9.76 8.27
C SER A 122 -17.87 -11.05 8.35
N PHE A 123 -19.11 -10.99 8.76
CA PHE A 123 -20.01 -12.12 8.78
C PHE A 123 -21.41 -11.69 8.32
N GLY A 124 -22.16 -12.64 7.82
CA GLY A 124 -23.52 -12.38 7.37
C GLY A 124 -24.24 -13.66 7.01
N ALA A 125 -25.52 -13.52 6.72
CA ALA A 125 -26.36 -14.57 6.21
C ALA A 125 -27.19 -14.06 5.02
N GLY A 126 -27.53 -14.96 4.12
CA GLY A 126 -28.34 -14.68 2.94
C GLY A 126 -29.21 -15.86 2.59
N PHE A 127 -30.12 -15.66 1.65
CA PHE A 127 -30.96 -16.72 1.10
C PHE A 127 -30.49 -17.00 -0.34
N SER A 128 -30.42 -18.29 -0.65
CA SER A 128 -30.07 -18.79 -1.98
C SER A 128 -31.16 -19.73 -2.44
N SER A 129 -31.47 -19.75 -3.72
CA SER A 129 -32.42 -20.73 -4.31
C SER A 129 -31.90 -22.17 -4.23
N VAL A 130 -30.59 -22.36 -4.04
CA VAL A 130 -29.97 -23.69 -3.92
C VAL A 130 -29.83 -24.10 -2.46
N ASP A 131 -29.27 -23.22 -1.61
CA ASP A 131 -28.93 -23.58 -0.22
C ASP A 131 -29.97 -23.16 0.81
N SER A 132 -31.10 -22.55 0.40
CA SER A 132 -32.12 -21.96 1.28
C SER A 132 -31.53 -20.87 2.18
N ILE A 133 -30.69 -21.21 3.15
CA ILE A 133 -29.98 -20.28 4.04
C ILE A 133 -28.48 -20.53 3.91
N VAL A 134 -27.73 -19.45 3.71
CA VAL A 134 -26.27 -19.46 3.62
C VAL A 134 -25.68 -18.46 4.61
N GLY A 135 -24.80 -18.95 5.49
CA GLY A 135 -23.98 -18.11 6.37
C GLY A 135 -22.56 -17.98 5.83
N TYR A 136 -21.94 -16.83 6.05
CA TYR A 136 -20.52 -16.65 5.72
C TYR A 136 -19.75 -15.93 6.82
N LEU A 137 -18.47 -16.25 6.91
CA LEU A 137 -17.46 -15.59 7.73
C LEU A 137 -16.26 -15.28 6.83
N LEU A 138 -15.82 -14.02 6.85
CA LEU A 138 -14.63 -13.56 6.14
C LEU A 138 -13.67 -12.92 7.13
N LEU A 139 -12.46 -13.44 7.20
CA LEU A 139 -11.34 -12.86 7.93
C LEU A 139 -10.32 -12.34 6.92
N GLU A 140 -9.91 -11.10 7.04
CA GLU A 140 -8.89 -10.49 6.20
C GLU A 140 -7.84 -9.81 7.07
N GLN A 141 -6.57 -10.00 6.72
CA GLN A 141 -5.43 -9.33 7.35
C GLN A 141 -4.47 -8.87 6.25
N THR A 142 -4.35 -7.55 6.07
CA THR A 142 -3.58 -6.96 4.98
C THR A 142 -2.10 -6.74 5.29
N ASN A 143 -1.72 -6.73 6.57
CA ASN A 143 -0.33 -6.65 7.03
C ASN A 143 0.03 -7.93 7.79
N PHE A 144 -0.21 -9.10 7.16
CA PHE A 144 0.01 -10.40 7.75
C PHE A 144 1.50 -10.75 7.80
N ASP A 145 1.89 -11.57 8.76
CA ASP A 145 3.24 -12.08 8.94
C ASP A 145 3.19 -13.51 9.47
N ILE A 146 3.24 -14.48 8.58
CA ILE A 146 3.16 -15.90 8.94
C ILE A 146 4.28 -16.33 9.90
N ALA A 147 5.42 -15.64 9.88
CA ALA A 147 6.58 -15.93 10.72
C ALA A 147 6.55 -15.24 12.10
N ASN A 148 5.47 -14.51 12.44
CA ASN A 148 5.41 -13.71 13.65
C ASN A 148 4.17 -14.00 14.53
N PRO A 149 4.05 -15.19 15.12
CA PRO A 149 2.92 -15.54 15.97
C PRO A 149 2.84 -14.69 17.24
N LYS A 150 3.99 -14.21 17.75
CA LYS A 150 4.06 -13.38 18.97
C LYS A 150 3.32 -12.04 18.85
N HIS A 151 3.20 -11.48 17.66
CA HIS A 151 2.46 -10.26 17.36
C HIS A 151 1.15 -10.54 16.62
N PHE A 152 0.50 -11.67 16.90
CA PHE A 152 -0.75 -12.07 16.25
C PHE A 152 -0.63 -12.10 14.71
N PHE A 153 0.48 -12.62 14.21
CA PHE A 153 0.76 -12.73 12.78
C PHE A 153 0.66 -11.39 12.03
N ARG A 154 1.16 -10.29 12.59
CA ARG A 154 1.12 -8.95 11.98
C ARG A 154 2.50 -8.37 11.73
N GLY A 155 2.58 -7.46 10.74
CA GLY A 155 3.75 -6.63 10.50
C GLY A 155 4.65 -7.06 9.34
N GLY A 156 4.36 -8.15 8.64
CA GLY A 156 5.17 -8.68 7.54
C GLY A 156 4.84 -8.12 6.16
N GLY A 157 3.68 -7.49 6.01
CA GLY A 157 3.23 -6.96 4.73
C GLY A 157 2.64 -7.99 3.78
N GLN A 158 2.38 -9.21 4.25
CA GLN A 158 1.64 -10.24 3.52
C GLN A 158 0.14 -9.95 3.58
N ARG A 159 -0.63 -10.55 2.68
CA ARG A 159 -2.09 -10.53 2.70
C ARG A 159 -2.60 -11.93 3.00
N PHE A 160 -3.43 -12.04 4.02
CA PHE A 160 -4.10 -13.28 4.38
C PHE A 160 -5.60 -13.07 4.32
N SER A 161 -6.32 -14.04 3.77
CA SER A 161 -7.78 -14.10 3.85
C SER A 161 -8.26 -15.52 4.13
N MET A 162 -9.29 -15.64 4.97
CA MET A 162 -10.03 -16.86 5.21
C MET A 162 -11.50 -16.59 4.96
N ARG A 163 -12.11 -17.37 4.07
CA ARG A 163 -13.53 -17.33 3.80
C ARG A 163 -14.13 -18.67 4.15
N LEU A 164 -15.11 -18.66 5.03
CA LEU A 164 -15.95 -19.81 5.36
C LEU A 164 -17.38 -19.50 4.92
N GLN A 165 -17.97 -20.40 4.17
CA GLN A 165 -19.37 -20.33 3.75
C GLN A 165 -20.04 -21.65 4.11
N LEU A 166 -21.18 -21.56 4.80
CA LEU A 166 -21.95 -22.69 5.26
C LEU A 166 -23.41 -22.55 4.79
N GLY A 167 -23.86 -23.49 4.01
CA GLY A 167 -25.25 -23.63 3.56
C GLY A 167 -25.74 -25.04 3.85
N ASN A 168 -26.99 -25.31 3.59
CA ASN A 168 -27.56 -26.64 3.80
C ASN A 168 -26.96 -27.70 2.85
N GLU A 169 -26.66 -27.27 1.62
CA GLU A 169 -26.18 -28.15 0.56
C GLU A 169 -24.73 -27.85 0.12
N ARG A 170 -24.14 -26.78 0.70
CA ARG A 170 -22.80 -26.36 0.35
C ARG A 170 -21.98 -25.94 1.56
N ARG A 171 -20.75 -26.45 1.63
CA ARG A 171 -19.71 -26.01 2.57
C ARG A 171 -18.47 -25.63 1.79
N ASP A 172 -18.01 -24.39 1.96
CA ASP A 172 -16.83 -23.87 1.25
C ASP A 172 -15.89 -23.22 2.28
N LEU A 173 -14.67 -23.69 2.38
CA LEU A 173 -13.59 -23.07 3.14
C LEU A 173 -12.49 -22.72 2.18
N ARG A 174 -12.03 -21.48 2.22
CA ARG A 174 -10.97 -20.98 1.38
C ARG A 174 -9.96 -20.19 2.21
N LEU A 175 -8.70 -20.54 2.08
CA LEU A 175 -7.56 -19.88 2.71
C LEU A 175 -6.64 -19.35 1.62
N SER A 176 -6.33 -18.08 1.65
CA SER A 176 -5.41 -17.45 0.69
C SER A 176 -4.31 -16.69 1.42
N LEU A 177 -3.08 -16.83 0.94
CA LEU A 177 -1.91 -16.09 1.41
C LEU A 177 -1.15 -15.54 0.22
N VAL A 178 -0.85 -14.24 0.25
CA VAL A 178 -0.09 -13.55 -0.79
C VAL A 178 1.08 -12.80 -0.17
N GLU A 179 2.30 -13.09 -0.64
CA GLU A 179 3.52 -12.31 -0.36
C GLU A 179 3.80 -11.37 -1.54
N PRO A 180 3.59 -10.05 -1.40
CA PRO A 180 3.77 -9.10 -2.52
C PRO A 180 5.23 -8.79 -2.83
N TRP A 181 6.17 -9.15 -1.93
CA TRP A 181 7.60 -8.92 -2.09
C TRP A 181 8.40 -10.18 -1.82
N PHE A 182 8.18 -11.19 -2.65
CA PHE A 182 8.85 -12.47 -2.50
C PHE A 182 10.36 -12.34 -2.64
N MET A 183 11.10 -12.87 -1.66
CA MET A 183 12.56 -12.78 -1.57
C MET A 183 13.11 -11.34 -1.64
N GLY A 184 12.36 -10.35 -1.15
CA GLY A 184 12.78 -8.94 -1.17
C GLY A 184 12.74 -8.27 -2.54
N ARG A 185 12.16 -8.92 -3.54
CA ARG A 185 11.95 -8.39 -4.88
C ARG A 185 10.47 -8.02 -5.06
N LYS A 186 10.19 -7.06 -5.92
CA LYS A 186 8.81 -6.67 -6.30
C LYS A 186 8.17 -7.76 -7.18
N LEU A 187 8.06 -8.95 -6.60
CA LEU A 187 7.46 -10.15 -7.20
C LEU A 187 6.40 -10.67 -6.24
N SER A 188 5.15 -10.72 -6.68
CA SER A 188 4.05 -11.25 -5.88
C SER A 188 3.95 -12.76 -6.06
N LEU A 189 4.01 -13.48 -4.95
CA LEU A 189 3.75 -14.91 -4.89
C LEU A 189 2.53 -15.16 -4.00
N GLY A 190 1.54 -15.88 -4.51
CA GLY A 190 0.33 -16.24 -3.76
C GLY A 190 -0.01 -17.70 -3.90
N GLY A 191 -0.66 -18.23 -2.85
CA GLY A 191 -1.24 -19.57 -2.83
C GLY A 191 -2.62 -19.55 -2.20
N GLU A 192 -3.46 -20.47 -2.65
CA GLU A 192 -4.81 -20.67 -2.13
C GLU A 192 -5.04 -22.15 -1.88
N VAL A 193 -5.63 -22.46 -0.73
CA VAL A 193 -6.11 -23.79 -0.38
C VAL A 193 -7.60 -23.68 -0.16
N PHE A 194 -8.37 -24.57 -0.77
CA PHE A 194 -9.80 -24.58 -0.61
C PHE A 194 -10.32 -26.00 -0.33
N TYR A 195 -11.38 -26.08 0.43
CA TYR A 195 -12.20 -27.26 0.64
C TYR A 195 -13.62 -26.90 0.26
N ARG A 196 -14.22 -27.71 -0.61
CA ARG A 196 -15.60 -27.54 -1.05
C ARG A 196 -16.33 -28.87 -0.98
N ASP A 197 -17.45 -28.87 -0.28
CA ASP A 197 -18.36 -29.99 -0.18
C ASP A 197 -19.71 -29.55 -0.73
N LEU A 198 -20.25 -30.32 -1.68
CA LEU A 198 -21.53 -30.08 -2.35
C LEU A 198 -22.39 -31.33 -2.12
N LEU A 199 -23.44 -31.18 -1.35
CA LEU A 199 -24.46 -32.22 -1.15
C LEU A 199 -25.43 -32.15 -2.34
N PHE A 200 -25.25 -33.01 -3.31
CA PHE A 200 -26.25 -33.20 -4.36
C PHE A 200 -27.31 -34.18 -3.81
N LEU A 201 -28.52 -33.69 -3.56
CA LEU A 201 -29.68 -34.55 -3.50
C LEU A 201 -29.94 -35.02 -4.92
N SER A 202 -29.54 -36.22 -5.29
CA SER A 202 -30.09 -36.90 -6.45
C SER A 202 -31.54 -37.18 -6.14
N ASP A 203 -32.47 -36.46 -6.74
CA ASP A 203 -33.83 -36.90 -6.89
C ASP A 203 -33.77 -38.18 -7.72
N GLU A 204 -33.70 -39.32 -7.02
CA GLU A 204 -33.93 -40.63 -7.60
C GLU A 204 -35.41 -40.65 -8.01
N TYR A 205 -35.64 -40.37 -9.27
CA TYR A 205 -36.96 -40.56 -9.90
C TYR A 205 -37.27 -42.05 -9.80
N ASP A 206 -38.00 -42.41 -8.75
CA ASP A 206 -38.59 -43.73 -8.62
C ASP A 206 -39.68 -43.88 -9.73
N GLN A 207 -39.26 -44.35 -10.88
CA GLN A 207 -40.18 -44.84 -11.90
C GLN A 207 -40.59 -46.25 -11.50
N SER A 208 -41.24 -46.41 -10.37
CA SER A 208 -41.98 -47.63 -10.05
C SER A 208 -43.43 -47.45 -10.48
N ASN A 209 -43.75 -48.08 -11.60
CA ASN A 209 -45.04 -48.66 -11.97
C ASN A 209 -46.18 -47.78 -12.39
N ALA A 210 -46.30 -47.68 -13.74
CA ALA A 210 -47.60 -47.84 -14.38
C ALA A 210 -47.63 -49.23 -15.04
N GLY A 211 -48.20 -50.21 -14.32
CA GLY A 211 -48.71 -51.45 -14.86
C GLY A 211 -50.21 -51.36 -15.01
#